data_84a46efc9384fd849eb8983a448a1f98
#
_entry.id   84a46efc9384fd849eb8983a448a1f98
#
_cell.length_a   1.000
_cell.length_b   1.000
_cell.length_c   1.000
_cell.angle_alpha   90.00
_cell.angle_beta   90.00
_cell.angle_gamma   90.00
#
_symmetry.space_group_name_H-M   'P 1'
#
loop_
_entity.id
_entity.type
_entity.pdbx_description
1 polymer ?
#
loop_
_entity_poly.entity_id
_entity_poly.type
_entity_poly.pdbx_seq_one_letter_code
_entity_poly.pdbx_strand_id
1 'polypeptide(L)'
;MTDAEIMFAVPTRGAIGFNTVRRLLELQEKHPLVLYHIEAGRLDVSSVRNAIVQTFLHSNCRVLIQVDDDVVPRMSVMEMAEAPYDITGATYYILRSEMNLPFPCAFRLLPSGAYAPIEQPFGRQGYVPCDAVATGCMAVKRAVFEHEGMKA
;
A
#
# COMPACT_ATOMS: atom_id res chain seq x y z
N MET A 1 -9.86 13.86 -7.15
CA MET A 1 -10.60 12.72 -6.54
C MET A 1 -11.13 13.16 -5.20
N THR A 2 -12.32 12.74 -4.81
CA THR A 2 -12.86 13.04 -3.47
C THR A 2 -12.47 11.93 -2.49
N ASP A 3 -12.38 12.27 -1.19
CA ASP A 3 -12.07 11.28 -0.15
C ASP A 3 -13.06 10.10 -0.15
N ALA A 4 -14.32 10.32 -0.55
CA ALA A 4 -15.34 9.28 -0.66
C ALA A 4 -15.07 8.21 -1.74
N GLU A 5 -14.09 8.46 -2.62
CA GLU A 5 -13.67 7.51 -3.66
C GLU A 5 -12.48 6.63 -3.24
N ILE A 6 -12.02 6.78 -1.99
CA ILE A 6 -10.87 6.06 -1.45
C ILE A 6 -11.31 5.06 -0.40
N MET A 7 -10.82 3.82 -0.51
CA MET A 7 -10.84 2.85 0.59
C MET A 7 -9.42 2.75 1.15
N PHE A 8 -9.28 2.97 2.46
CA PHE A 8 -8.05 2.73 3.20
C PHE A 8 -8.18 1.45 4.01
N ALA A 9 -7.37 0.46 3.72
CA ALA A 9 -7.51 -0.86 4.32
C ALA A 9 -6.22 -1.33 5.02
N VAL A 10 -6.40 -2.02 6.14
CA VAL A 10 -5.30 -2.61 6.92
C VAL A 10 -5.53 -4.11 7.05
N PRO A 11 -4.75 -4.95 6.35
CA PRO A 11 -4.71 -6.38 6.60
C PRO A 11 -4.02 -6.65 7.93
N THR A 12 -4.61 -7.46 8.79
CA THR A 12 -4.00 -7.84 10.06
C THR A 12 -4.26 -9.30 10.41
N ARG A 13 -3.35 -9.92 11.16
CA ARG A 13 -3.53 -11.25 11.74
C ARG A 13 -4.08 -11.22 13.17
N GLY A 14 -4.55 -10.07 13.62
CA GLY A 14 -5.26 -9.91 14.90
C GLY A 14 -4.69 -8.85 15.84
N ALA A 15 -3.57 -8.21 15.49
CA ALA A 15 -3.01 -7.12 16.28
C ALA A 15 -2.46 -6.04 15.34
N ILE A 16 -2.86 -4.80 15.57
CA ILE A 16 -2.32 -3.65 14.83
C ILE A 16 -1.37 -2.89 15.77
N GLY A 17 -0.22 -2.48 15.25
CA GLY A 17 0.75 -1.70 16.02
C GLY A 17 0.13 -0.41 16.57
N PHE A 18 0.43 -0.08 17.82
CA PHE A 18 -0.13 1.12 18.48
C PHE A 18 0.06 2.40 17.66
N ASN A 19 1.26 2.60 17.12
CA ASN A 19 1.55 3.78 16.29
C ASN A 19 0.76 3.79 14.98
N THR A 20 0.48 2.63 14.40
CA THR A 20 -0.36 2.48 13.22
C THR A 20 -1.80 2.86 13.56
N VAL A 21 -2.36 2.35 14.66
CA VAL A 21 -3.71 2.72 15.12
C VAL A 21 -3.82 4.23 15.36
N ARG A 22 -2.86 4.82 16.08
CA ARG A 22 -2.84 6.26 16.31
C ARG A 22 -2.86 7.04 15.00
N ARG A 23 -2.03 6.65 14.03
CA ARG A 23 -1.99 7.29 12.73
C ARG A 23 -3.29 7.12 11.94
N LEU A 24 -3.94 5.96 12.03
CA LEU A 24 -5.26 5.74 11.39
C LEU A 24 -6.32 6.70 11.96
N LEU A 25 -6.34 6.91 13.27
CA LEU A 25 -7.27 7.86 13.90
C LEU A 25 -7.01 9.30 13.44
N GLU A 26 -5.73 9.72 13.37
CA GLU A 26 -5.33 11.03 12.86
C GLU A 26 -5.74 11.22 11.38
N LEU A 27 -5.61 10.18 10.56
CA LEU A 27 -6.05 10.19 9.16
C LEU A 27 -7.57 10.25 9.06
N GLN A 28 -8.28 9.47 9.87
CA GLN A 28 -9.76 9.46 9.87
C GLN A 28 -10.33 10.83 10.28
N GLU A 29 -9.73 11.48 11.26
CA GLU A 29 -10.13 12.82 11.67
C GLU A 29 -9.95 13.83 10.52
N LYS A 30 -8.84 13.74 9.78
CA LYS A 30 -8.52 14.65 8.68
C LYS A 30 -9.30 14.33 7.40
N HIS A 31 -9.63 13.07 7.16
CA HIS A 31 -10.27 12.55 5.94
C HIS A 31 -11.53 11.72 6.30
N PRO A 32 -12.58 12.32 6.86
CA PRO A 32 -13.74 11.61 7.41
C PRO A 32 -14.57 10.88 6.36
N LEU A 33 -14.44 11.21 5.09
CA LEU A 33 -15.18 10.58 3.99
C LEU A 33 -14.48 9.35 3.40
N VAL A 34 -13.24 9.08 3.77
CA VAL A 34 -12.52 7.87 3.36
C VAL A 34 -13.18 6.65 4.01
N LEU A 35 -13.39 5.59 3.24
CA LEU A 35 -13.85 4.32 3.78
C LEU A 35 -12.67 3.59 4.44
N TYR A 36 -12.65 3.55 5.77
CA TYR A 36 -11.65 2.80 6.53
C TYR A 36 -12.12 1.36 6.75
N HIS A 37 -11.27 0.39 6.42
CA HIS A 37 -11.54 -1.03 6.54
C HIS A 37 -10.39 -1.75 7.22
N ILE A 38 -10.68 -2.56 8.22
CA ILE A 38 -9.70 -3.44 8.87
C ILE A 38 -10.17 -4.87 8.64
N GLU A 39 -9.35 -5.64 7.92
CA GLU A 39 -9.62 -7.05 7.68
C GLU A 39 -8.72 -7.89 8.57
N ALA A 40 -9.32 -8.64 9.48
CA ALA A 40 -8.62 -9.53 10.40
C ALA A 40 -8.85 -10.99 10.01
N GLY A 41 -7.77 -11.74 9.86
CA GLY A 41 -7.86 -13.16 9.52
C GLY A 41 -6.76 -13.98 10.17
N ARG A 42 -7.10 -15.21 10.57
CA ARG A 42 -6.12 -16.20 11.08
C ARG A 42 -5.37 -16.93 9.96
N LEU A 43 -5.80 -16.74 8.71
CA LEU A 43 -5.20 -17.30 7.51
C LEU A 43 -3.93 -16.55 7.12
N ASP A 44 -3.34 -16.94 6.01
CA ASP A 44 -2.20 -16.24 5.45
C ASP A 44 -2.58 -14.80 5.01
N VAL A 45 -1.57 -13.95 4.90
CA VAL A 45 -1.76 -12.54 4.55
C VAL A 45 -2.38 -12.35 3.16
N SER A 46 -2.18 -13.30 2.25
CA SER A 46 -2.73 -13.24 0.89
C SER A 46 -4.24 -13.39 0.92
N SER A 47 -4.77 -14.33 1.72
CA SER A 47 -6.21 -14.51 1.91
C SER A 47 -6.87 -13.27 2.51
N VAL A 48 -6.22 -12.62 3.49
CA VAL A 48 -6.70 -11.37 4.10
C VAL A 48 -6.74 -10.25 3.07
N ARG A 49 -5.69 -10.10 2.28
CA ARG A 49 -5.64 -9.09 1.22
C ARG A 49 -6.66 -9.34 0.11
N ASN A 50 -6.91 -10.61 -0.25
CA ASN A 50 -7.96 -10.96 -1.20
C ASN A 50 -9.36 -10.58 -0.68
N ALA A 51 -9.64 -10.80 0.61
CA ALA A 51 -10.90 -10.38 1.24
C ALA A 51 -11.08 -8.84 1.17
N ILE A 52 -10.01 -8.09 1.43
CA ILE A 52 -10.00 -6.62 1.24
C ILE A 52 -10.33 -6.23 -0.20
N VAL A 53 -9.69 -6.87 -1.19
CA VAL A 53 -9.96 -6.59 -2.61
C VAL A 53 -11.42 -6.89 -2.97
N GLN A 54 -11.99 -7.99 -2.47
CA GLN A 54 -13.41 -8.30 -2.68
C GLN A 54 -14.31 -7.22 -2.07
N THR A 55 -14.05 -6.79 -0.84
CA THR A 55 -14.79 -5.70 -0.19
C THR A 55 -14.67 -4.40 -0.99
N PHE A 56 -13.47 -4.08 -1.47
CA PHE A 56 -13.22 -2.92 -2.31
C PHE A 56 -14.02 -2.98 -3.62
N LEU A 57 -14.03 -4.12 -4.30
CA LEU A 57 -14.77 -4.29 -5.56
C LEU A 57 -16.29 -4.19 -5.38
N HIS A 58 -16.82 -4.51 -4.19
CA HIS A 58 -18.24 -4.30 -3.85
C HIS A 58 -18.56 -2.86 -3.41
N SER A 59 -17.57 -2.02 -3.15
CA SER A 59 -17.75 -0.61 -2.82
C SER A 59 -17.81 0.27 -4.07
N ASN A 60 -18.08 1.57 -3.91
CA ASN A 60 -17.99 2.58 -4.97
C ASN A 60 -16.61 3.25 -5.02
N CYS A 61 -15.65 2.80 -4.22
CA CYS A 61 -14.32 3.39 -4.19
C CYS A 61 -13.55 3.12 -5.48
N ARG A 62 -12.73 4.08 -5.90
CA ARG A 62 -11.93 4.03 -7.14
C ARG A 62 -10.48 3.68 -6.88
N VAL A 63 -9.99 3.94 -5.67
CA VAL A 63 -8.63 3.63 -5.25
C VAL A 63 -8.65 2.88 -3.93
N LEU A 64 -7.88 1.80 -3.87
CA LEU A 64 -7.60 1.06 -2.65
C LEU A 64 -6.20 1.42 -2.17
N ILE A 65 -6.08 1.97 -0.95
CA ILE A 65 -4.82 2.14 -0.24
C ILE A 65 -4.73 1.02 0.80
N GLN A 66 -3.72 0.15 0.68
CA GLN A 66 -3.43 -0.88 1.68
C GLN A 66 -2.18 -0.50 2.46
N VAL A 67 -2.23 -0.68 3.79
CA VAL A 67 -1.10 -0.44 4.69
C VAL A 67 -1.01 -1.60 5.67
N ASP A 68 0.15 -2.24 5.78
CA ASP A 68 0.37 -3.34 6.72
C ASP A 68 0.22 -2.86 8.18
N ASP A 69 -0.16 -3.76 9.06
CA ASP A 69 -0.52 -3.47 10.45
C ASP A 69 0.67 -3.03 11.34
N ASP A 70 1.89 -3.21 10.86
CA ASP A 70 3.15 -2.77 11.47
C ASP A 70 3.78 -1.54 10.79
N VAL A 71 3.15 -1.03 9.73
CA VAL A 71 3.61 0.17 9.00
C VAL A 71 2.88 1.41 9.50
N VAL A 72 3.62 2.46 9.86
CA VAL A 72 3.07 3.78 10.21
C VAL A 72 3.11 4.68 8.99
N PRO A 73 1.98 4.88 8.28
CA PRO A 73 1.98 5.71 7.08
C PRO A 73 2.20 7.19 7.41
N ARG A 74 2.75 7.94 6.47
CA ARG A 74 2.79 9.41 6.58
C ARG A 74 1.40 10.00 6.40
N MET A 75 1.18 11.23 6.88
CA MET A 75 -0.09 11.94 6.66
C MET A 75 -0.39 12.17 5.17
N SER A 76 0.67 12.30 4.35
CA SER A 76 0.54 12.45 2.89
C SER A 76 0.22 11.14 2.14
N VAL A 77 -0.01 10.02 2.84
CA VAL A 77 -0.34 8.73 2.19
C VAL A 77 -1.56 8.84 1.26
N MET A 78 -2.51 9.73 1.57
CA MET A 78 -3.69 9.96 0.75
C MET A 78 -3.36 10.55 -0.62
N GLU A 79 -2.24 11.28 -0.75
CA GLU A 79 -1.78 11.83 -2.04
C GLU A 79 -1.43 10.73 -3.05
N MET A 80 -1.16 9.51 -2.58
CA MET A 80 -0.94 8.36 -3.47
C MET A 80 -2.17 8.04 -4.34
N ALA A 81 -3.38 8.35 -3.86
CA ALA A 81 -4.61 8.17 -4.62
C ALA A 81 -4.70 9.13 -5.82
N GLU A 82 -4.07 10.29 -5.73
CA GLU A 82 -4.02 11.30 -6.79
C GLU A 82 -2.90 11.06 -7.81
N ALA A 83 -2.02 10.09 -7.54
CA ALA A 83 -0.91 9.77 -8.43
C ALA A 83 -1.41 9.42 -9.85
N PRO A 84 -0.72 9.85 -10.92
CA PRO A 84 -1.11 9.57 -12.29
C PRO A 84 -0.88 8.10 -12.71
N TYR A 85 -0.47 7.24 -11.78
CA TYR A 85 -0.12 5.84 -12.01
C TYR A 85 -1.20 4.91 -11.49
N ASP A 86 -1.28 3.72 -12.06
CA ASP A 86 -2.27 2.70 -11.68
C ASP A 86 -1.92 2.02 -10.35
N ILE A 87 -0.63 1.86 -10.08
CA ILE A 87 -0.09 1.34 -8.82
C ILE A 87 0.97 2.31 -8.32
N THR A 88 0.86 2.70 -7.05
CA THR A 88 1.81 3.58 -6.37
C THR A 88 2.20 2.94 -5.04
N GLY A 89 3.49 2.73 -4.81
CA GLY A 89 4.02 2.25 -3.53
C GLY A 89 4.68 3.37 -2.73
N ALA A 90 4.48 3.39 -1.43
CA ALA A 90 5.27 4.25 -0.56
C ALA A 90 6.69 3.69 -0.40
N THR A 91 7.66 4.57 -0.39
CA THR A 91 9.03 4.17 -0.09
C THR A 91 9.18 3.95 1.41
N TYR A 92 9.60 2.78 1.80
CA TYR A 92 10.04 2.45 3.15
C TYR A 92 11.25 1.52 3.07
N TYR A 93 11.90 1.34 4.21
CA TYR A 93 13.11 0.54 4.30
C TYR A 93 12.90 -0.62 5.27
N ILE A 94 13.37 -1.80 4.88
CA ILE A 94 13.48 -2.94 5.78
C ILE A 94 14.90 -2.94 6.35
N LEU A 95 15.01 -2.98 7.67
CA LEU A 95 16.28 -3.26 8.33
C LEU A 95 16.56 -4.76 8.22
N ARG A 96 17.53 -5.14 7.40
CA ARG A 96 18.07 -6.51 7.43
C ARG A 96 19.16 -6.59 8.47
N SER A 97 18.97 -7.41 9.48
CA SER A 97 19.91 -7.62 10.59
C SER A 97 21.32 -8.02 10.14
N GLU A 98 21.43 -8.66 8.98
CA GLU A 98 22.70 -9.14 8.44
C GLU A 98 23.54 -8.06 7.75
N MET A 99 22.92 -6.97 7.29
CA MET A 99 23.60 -5.95 6.49
C MET A 99 23.71 -4.60 7.16
N ASN A 100 23.06 -4.37 8.29
CA ASN A 100 22.95 -3.08 9.02
C ASN A 100 22.61 -1.85 8.14
N LEU A 101 22.09 -2.08 6.94
CA LEU A 101 21.75 -1.05 5.98
C LEU A 101 20.24 -1.11 5.68
N PRO A 102 19.58 0.05 5.62
CA PRO A 102 18.19 0.10 5.17
C PRO A 102 18.09 -0.35 3.71
N PHE A 103 17.20 -1.31 3.45
CA PHE A 103 16.97 -1.85 2.13
C PHE A 103 15.69 -1.23 1.53
N PRO A 104 15.77 -0.55 0.38
CA PRO A 104 14.60 0.09 -0.23
C PRO A 104 13.63 -0.96 -0.78
N CYS A 105 12.34 -0.70 -0.62
CA CYS A 105 11.26 -1.59 -1.05
C CYS A 105 10.70 -1.22 -2.44
N ALA A 106 11.56 -0.79 -3.35
CA ALA A 106 11.25 -0.56 -4.76
C ALA A 106 12.32 -1.26 -5.62
N PHE A 107 11.90 -1.90 -6.70
CA PHE A 107 12.77 -2.80 -7.44
C PHE A 107 12.67 -2.56 -8.94
N ARG A 108 13.76 -2.86 -9.65
CA ARG A 108 13.86 -2.90 -11.10
C ARG A 108 14.07 -4.34 -11.57
N LEU A 109 13.36 -4.73 -12.60
CA LEU A 109 13.53 -6.01 -13.26
C LEU A 109 14.81 -5.97 -14.12
N LEU A 110 15.71 -6.89 -13.87
CA LEU A 110 16.94 -7.04 -14.65
C LEU A 110 16.68 -7.93 -15.88
N PRO A 111 17.55 -7.84 -16.92
CA PRO A 111 17.49 -8.74 -18.08
C PRO A 111 17.58 -10.23 -17.73
N SER A 112 18.18 -10.57 -16.59
CA SER A 112 18.23 -11.92 -16.05
C SER A 112 16.90 -12.45 -15.50
N GLY A 113 15.85 -11.62 -15.40
CA GLY A 113 14.60 -11.95 -14.74
C GLY A 113 14.62 -11.75 -13.22
N ALA A 114 15.76 -11.37 -12.64
CA ALA A 114 15.86 -11.06 -11.20
C ALA A 114 15.46 -9.61 -10.92
N TYR A 115 14.98 -9.36 -9.69
CA TYR A 115 14.71 -8.01 -9.21
C TYR A 115 15.88 -7.46 -8.41
N ALA A 116 16.33 -6.26 -8.75
CA ALA A 116 17.33 -5.51 -8.00
C ALA A 116 16.69 -4.28 -7.32
N PRO A 117 17.09 -3.94 -6.09
CA PRO A 117 16.63 -2.73 -5.44
C PRO A 117 17.05 -1.49 -6.24
N ILE A 118 16.16 -0.52 -6.32
CA ILE A 118 16.50 0.79 -6.90
C ILE A 118 17.28 1.56 -5.86
N GLU A 119 18.51 1.92 -6.17
CA GLU A 119 19.26 2.87 -5.37
C GLU A 119 18.52 4.20 -5.36
N GLN A 120 17.87 4.50 -4.25
CA GLN A 120 17.16 5.75 -4.10
C GLN A 120 18.14 6.87 -3.76
N PRO A 121 18.15 7.93 -4.52
CA PRO A 121 18.74 9.16 -4.06
C PRO A 121 17.87 9.69 -2.91
N PHE A 122 18.39 9.66 -1.71
CA PHE A 122 17.82 10.34 -0.55
C PHE A 122 17.49 11.79 -0.92
N GLY A 123 16.26 12.23 -0.64
CA GLY A 123 15.84 13.62 -0.87
C GLY A 123 15.21 13.92 -2.23
N ARG A 124 14.99 12.95 -3.11
CA ARG A 124 14.12 13.19 -4.27
C ARG A 124 12.67 13.31 -3.85
N GLN A 125 12.06 14.40 -4.28
CA GLN A 125 10.60 14.58 -4.23
C GLN A 125 9.99 13.99 -5.50
N GLY A 126 8.76 13.43 -5.38
CA GLY A 126 8.01 12.92 -6.51
C GLY A 126 8.06 11.40 -6.66
N TYR A 127 7.65 10.92 -7.82
CA TYR A 127 7.52 9.50 -8.12
C TYR A 127 8.74 8.97 -8.86
N VAL A 128 9.16 7.77 -8.51
CA VAL A 128 10.25 7.05 -9.19
C VAL A 128 9.65 5.84 -9.88
N PRO A 129 9.75 5.72 -11.22
CA PRO A 129 9.32 4.53 -11.94
C PRO A 129 10.07 3.29 -11.46
N CYS A 130 9.34 2.20 -11.22
CA CYS A 130 9.90 0.92 -10.82
C CYS A 130 9.05 -0.22 -11.39
N ASP A 131 9.61 -1.43 -11.41
CA ASP A 131 8.94 -2.62 -11.94
C ASP A 131 8.23 -3.42 -10.85
N ALA A 132 8.60 -3.21 -9.59
CA ALA A 132 7.90 -3.78 -8.43
C ALA A 132 8.06 -2.90 -7.19
N VAL A 133 7.03 -2.90 -6.35
CA VAL A 133 7.03 -2.27 -5.02
C VAL A 133 6.60 -3.30 -3.98
N ALA A 134 7.09 -3.16 -2.76
CA ALA A 134 6.61 -3.99 -1.66
C ALA A 134 5.22 -3.53 -1.20
N THR A 135 4.45 -4.48 -0.69
CA THR A 135 3.01 -4.31 -0.39
C THR A 135 2.73 -3.65 0.95
N GLY A 136 3.74 -3.31 1.74
CA GLY A 136 3.56 -2.75 3.09
C GLY A 136 2.83 -1.40 3.13
N CYS A 137 2.87 -0.63 2.04
CA CYS A 137 2.03 0.56 1.86
C CYS A 137 1.92 0.86 0.37
N MET A 138 0.74 0.63 -0.21
CA MET A 138 0.51 0.86 -1.64
C MET A 138 -0.92 1.32 -1.93
N ALA A 139 -1.07 2.12 -3.00
CA ALA A 139 -2.34 2.50 -3.59
C ALA A 139 -2.50 1.82 -4.96
N VAL A 140 -3.67 1.28 -5.23
CA VAL A 140 -4.02 0.59 -6.47
C VAL A 140 -5.35 1.11 -6.99
N LYS A 141 -5.41 1.53 -8.24
CA LYS A 141 -6.66 1.96 -8.88
C LYS A 141 -7.53 0.76 -9.21
N ARG A 142 -8.85 0.95 -9.15
CA ARG A 142 -9.86 -0.08 -9.44
C ARG A 142 -9.63 -0.76 -10.79
N ALA A 143 -9.29 0.00 -11.82
CA ALA A 143 -9.07 -0.52 -13.16
C ALA A 143 -8.03 -1.67 -13.22
N VAL A 144 -7.06 -1.69 -12.29
CA VAL A 144 -6.08 -2.79 -12.20
C VAL A 144 -6.75 -4.10 -11.85
N PHE A 145 -7.65 -4.11 -10.86
CA PHE A 145 -8.35 -5.31 -10.41
C PHE A 145 -9.43 -5.79 -11.41
N GLU A 146 -9.97 -4.86 -12.22
CA GLU A 146 -10.98 -5.15 -13.23
C GLU A 146 -10.40 -5.57 -14.58
N HIS A 147 -9.06 -5.47 -14.73
CA HIS A 147 -8.37 -5.91 -15.94
C HIS A 147 -8.55 -7.41 -16.16
N GLU A 148 -8.84 -7.82 -17.40
CA GLU A 148 -9.16 -9.23 -17.73
C GLU A 148 -8.08 -10.23 -17.30
N GLY A 149 -6.81 -9.84 -17.38
CA GLY A 149 -5.68 -10.66 -16.93
C GLY A 149 -5.59 -10.90 -15.42
N MET A 150 -6.37 -10.17 -14.60
CA MET A 150 -6.45 -10.33 -13.13
C MET A 150 -7.66 -11.15 -12.69
N LYS A 151 -8.57 -11.46 -13.61
CA LYS A 151 -9.76 -12.30 -13.37
C LYS A 151 -9.39 -13.76 -13.50
N ALA A 152 -8.57 -14.30 -12.57
CA ALA A 152 -8.26 -15.71 -12.49
C ALA A 152 -9.11 -16.43 -11.46
#